data_19cdf348f6ac8a5cfb9f3bc3f9cd288e
#
_entry.id   19cdf348f6ac8a5cfb9f3bc3f9cd288e
#
_cell.length_a   1.000
_cell.length_b   1.000
_cell.length_c   1.000
_cell.angle_alpha   90.00
_cell.angle_beta   90.00
_cell.angle_gamma   90.00
#
_symmetry.space_group_name_H-M   'P 1'
#
loop_
_entity.id
_entity.type
_entity.pdbx_description
1 polymer ?
#
loop_
_entity_poly.entity_id
_entity_poly.type
_entity_poly.pdbx_seq_one_letter_code
_entity_poly.pdbx_strand_id
1 'polypeptide(L)' 'MSIDEVLDTQTQTMLREKAVIQQNEVAIRSGDLYCARNVLTDERRIIATTLVEQTMQNRAITEQTKREILKG' A
#
# COMPACT_ATOMS: atom_id res chain seq x y z
N MET A 1 12.92 -16.78 9.60
CA MET A 1 12.94 -15.37 9.94
C MET A 1 12.20 -14.59 8.88
N SER A 2 11.18 -13.88 9.27
CA SER A 2 10.48 -13.02 8.33
C SER A 2 11.22 -11.69 8.21
N ILE A 3 11.47 -11.28 6.97
CA ILE A 3 12.10 -10.00 6.70
C ILE A 3 10.96 -9.04 6.37
N ASP A 4 10.85 -7.97 7.15
CA ASP A 4 9.84 -6.95 6.92
C ASP A 4 10.31 -6.02 5.80
N GLU A 5 9.46 -5.82 4.81
CA GLU A 5 9.73 -4.89 3.72
C GLU A 5 8.73 -3.73 3.75
N VAL A 6 9.25 -2.52 3.75
CA VAL A 6 8.40 -1.34 3.63
C VAL A 6 7.97 -1.20 2.18
N LEU A 7 6.67 -1.04 1.96
CA LEU A 7 6.15 -0.87 0.60
C LEU A 7 6.59 0.48 0.04
N ASP A 8 6.56 0.60 -1.30
CA ASP A 8 7.02 1.82 -1.95
C ASP A 8 6.11 3.02 -1.61
N THR A 9 6.65 4.22 -1.77
CA THR A 9 5.97 5.45 -1.38
C THR A 9 4.63 5.62 -2.08
N GLN A 10 4.55 5.30 -3.36
CA GLN A 10 3.31 5.43 -4.11
C GLN A 10 2.21 4.53 -3.56
N THR A 11 2.54 3.29 -3.27
CA THR A 11 1.58 2.35 -2.70
C THR A 11 1.11 2.83 -1.34
N GLN A 12 2.03 3.33 -0.52
CA GLN A 12 1.67 3.86 0.79
C GLN A 12 0.74 5.06 0.67
N THR A 13 1.01 5.96 -0.26
CA THR A 13 0.15 7.13 -0.49
C THR A 13 -1.25 6.70 -0.89
N MET A 14 -1.37 5.72 -1.79
CA MET A 14 -2.67 5.23 -2.22
C MET A 14 -3.43 4.55 -1.09
N LEU A 15 -2.73 3.78 -0.25
CA LEU A 15 -3.36 3.15 0.90
C LEU A 15 -3.87 4.18 1.91
N ARG A 16 -3.13 5.27 2.09
CA ARG A 16 -3.58 6.37 2.96
C ARG A 16 -4.80 7.08 2.38
N GLU A 17 -4.80 7.33 1.08
CA GLU A 17 -5.93 7.97 0.42
C GLU A 17 -7.19 7.14 0.53
N LYS A 18 -7.07 5.83 0.49
CA LYS A 18 -8.20 4.91 0.65
C LYS A 18 -8.53 4.60 2.10
N ALA A 19 -7.82 5.22 3.02
CA ALA A 19 -7.98 5.01 4.47
C ALA A 19 -7.73 3.56 4.90
N VAL A 20 -6.96 2.81 4.12
CA VAL A 20 -6.52 1.47 4.52
C VAL A 20 -5.49 1.58 5.64
N ILE A 21 -4.62 2.58 5.56
CA ILE A 21 -3.69 2.92 6.62
C ILE A 21 -3.87 4.40 7.00
N GLN A 22 -3.49 4.72 8.23
CA GLN A 22 -3.58 6.10 8.73
C GLN A 22 -2.29 6.85 8.39
N GLN A 23 -2.30 8.18 8.63
CA GLN A 23 -1.14 9.02 8.32
C GLN A 23 0.09 8.65 9.14
N ASN A 24 -0.12 8.18 10.37
CA ASN A 24 0.96 7.74 11.25
C ASN A 24 1.28 6.26 11.13
N GLU A 25 0.77 5.61 10.09
CA GLU A 25 1.02 4.20 9.84
C GLU A 25 1.85 4.02 8.57
N VAL A 26 2.65 2.95 8.56
CA VAL A 26 3.46 2.56 7.41
C VAL A 26 3.04 1.15 7.01
N ALA A 27 2.80 0.95 5.73
CA ALA A 27 2.47 -0.37 5.21
C ALA A 27 3.73 -1.20 5.04
N ILE A 28 3.73 -2.39 5.59
CA ILE A 28 4.88 -3.29 5.59
C ILE A 28 4.42 -4.66 5.10
N ARG A 29 5.24 -5.30 4.30
CA ARG A 29 5.04 -6.70 3.92
C ARG A 29 5.91 -7.56 4.81
N SER A 30 5.29 -8.54 5.48
CA SER A 30 5.99 -9.50 6.33
C SER A 30 5.65 -10.90 5.83
N GLY A 31 6.57 -11.52 5.08
CA GLY A 31 6.29 -12.78 4.43
C GLY A 31 5.16 -12.64 3.42
N ASP A 32 4.09 -13.40 3.60
CA ASP A 32 2.91 -13.36 2.74
C ASP A 32 1.83 -12.40 3.25
N LEU A 33 2.08 -11.71 4.35
CA LEU A 33 1.10 -10.86 4.99
C LEU A 33 1.49 -9.39 4.87
N TYR A 34 0.47 -8.53 4.87
CA TYR A 34 0.67 -7.09 4.91
C TYR A 34 0.24 -6.56 6.26
N CYS A 35 0.99 -5.63 6.81
CA CYS A 35 0.74 -5.05 8.12
C CYS A 35 0.81 -3.54 8.05
N ALA A 36 0.05 -2.87 8.90
CA ALA A 36 0.19 -1.44 9.14
C ALA A 36 0.88 -1.27 10.49
N ARG A 37 2.03 -0.60 10.48
CA ARG A 37 2.78 -0.32 11.69
C ARG A 37 2.60 1.15 12.06
N ASN A 38 2.16 1.39 13.28
CA ASN A 38 2.05 2.74 13.80
C ASN A 38 3.44 3.23 14.22
N VAL A 39 3.92 4.29 13.58
CA VAL A 39 5.27 4.79 13.83
C VAL A 39 5.40 5.51 15.18
N LEU A 40 4.28 5.91 15.77
CA LEU A 40 4.28 6.60 17.06
C LEU A 40 4.24 5.62 18.25
N THR A 41 3.44 4.55 18.11
CA THR A 41 3.24 3.58 19.18
C THR A 41 3.91 2.25 18.92
N ASP A 42 4.39 2.03 17.69
CA ASP A 42 4.99 0.78 17.23
C ASP A 42 4.00 -0.39 17.21
N GLU A 43 2.73 -0.11 17.30
CA GLU A 43 1.70 -1.15 17.20
C GLU A 43 1.55 -1.59 15.74
N ARG A 44 1.28 -2.89 15.56
CA ARG A 44 1.07 -3.47 14.24
C ARG A 44 -0.31 -4.08 14.15
N ARG A 45 -0.93 -3.97 12.98
CA ARG A 45 -2.18 -4.66 12.68
C ARG A 45 -2.09 -5.26 11.29
N ILE A 46 -2.77 -6.37 11.08
CA ILE A 46 -2.76 -7.04 9.79
C ILE A 46 -3.73 -6.34 8.85
N ILE A 47 -3.26 -6.06 7.64
CA ILE A 47 -4.09 -5.51 6.58
C ILE A 47 -4.50 -6.66 5.66
N ALA A 48 -5.75 -6.66 5.20
CA ALA A 48 -6.22 -7.66 4.25
C ALA A 48 -5.38 -7.59 2.98
N THR A 49 -4.78 -8.71 2.59
CA THR A 49 -3.96 -8.79 1.39
C THR A 49 -4.72 -8.33 0.16
N THR A 50 -6.01 -8.65 0.09
CA THR A 50 -6.88 -8.24 -1.01
C THR A 50 -6.92 -6.73 -1.19
N LEU A 51 -6.98 -5.97 -0.10
CA LEU A 51 -7.02 -4.52 -0.16
C LEU A 51 -5.74 -3.94 -0.75
N VAL A 52 -4.60 -4.49 -0.35
CA VAL A 52 -3.30 -4.04 -0.85
C VAL A 52 -3.16 -4.39 -2.33
N GLU A 53 -3.54 -5.59 -2.71
CA GLU A 53 -3.46 -6.03 -4.10
C GLU A 53 -4.38 -5.20 -5.00
N GLN A 54 -5.58 -4.91 -4.56
CA GLN A 54 -6.50 -4.06 -5.32
C GLN A 54 -5.93 -2.65 -5.51
N THR A 55 -5.29 -2.13 -4.49
CA THR A 55 -4.66 -0.81 -4.57
C THR A 55 -3.54 -0.81 -5.60
N MET A 56 -2.71 -1.84 -5.61
CA MET A 56 -1.65 -1.97 -6.59
C MET A 56 -2.18 -2.12 -8.01
N GLN A 57 -3.24 -2.89 -8.20
CA GLN A 57 -3.89 -3.04 -9.50
C GLN A 57 -4.49 -1.72 -9.98
N ASN A 58 -5.16 -1.00 -9.11
CA ASN A 58 -5.74 0.30 -9.45
C ASN A 58 -4.66 1.29 -9.88
N ARG A 59 -3.52 1.26 -9.23
CA ARG A 59 -2.38 2.08 -9.61
C ARG A 59 -1.92 1.77 -11.04
N ALA A 60 -1.78 0.50 -11.38
CA ALA A 60 -1.35 0.10 -12.71
C ALA A 60 -2.37 0.52 -13.77
N ILE A 61 -3.66 0.35 -13.49
CA ILE A 61 -4.74 0.75 -14.40
C ILE A 61 -4.72 2.27 -14.61
N THR A 62 -4.55 3.02 -13.55
CA THR A 62 -4.50 4.49 -13.62
C THR A 62 -3.34 4.97 -14.49
N GLU A 63 -2.17 4.38 -14.33
CA GLU A 63 -1.01 4.72 -15.13
C GLU A 63 -1.23 4.41 -16.61
N GLN A 64 -1.83 3.26 -16.89
CA GLN A 64 -2.13 2.85 -18.26
C GLN A 64 -3.15 3.79 -18.91
N THR A 65 -4.17 4.19 -18.18
CA THR A 65 -5.17 5.13 -18.65
C THR A 65 -4.56 6.48 -18.97
N LYS A 66 -3.66 6.97 -18.13
CA LYS A 66 -2.95 8.21 -18.39
C LYS A 66 -2.15 8.16 -19.68
N ARG A 67 -1.48 7.05 -19.95
CA ARG A 67 -0.72 6.89 -21.17
C ARG A 67 -1.62 6.94 -22.41
N GLU A 68 -2.77 6.30 -22.35
CA GLU A 68 -3.72 6.31 -23.45
C GLU A 68 -4.25 7.71 -23.73
N ILE A 69 -4.55 8.47 -22.70
CA ILE A 69 -5.01 9.85 -22.83
C ILE A 69 -3.95 10.72 -23.47
N LEU A 70 -2.72 10.57 -23.04
CA LEU A 70 -1.60 11.35 -23.58
C LEU A 70 -1.29 11.01 -25.04
N LYS A 71 -1.62 9.79 -25.44
CA LYS A 71 -1.42 9.36 -26.82
C LYS A 71 -2.48 9.91 -27.78
N GLY A 72 -3.62 10.19 -27.23
CA GLY A 72 -4.77 10.63 -27.97
C GLY A 72 -4.59 11.89 -28.67
#